data_c1587a2be42c361e9fc4c8c30160ff55
#
_entry.id   c1587a2be42c361e9fc4c8c30160ff55
#
_cell.length_a   1.000
_cell.length_b   1.000
_cell.length_c   1.000
_cell.angle_alpha   90.00
_cell.angle_beta   90.00
_cell.angle_gamma   90.00
#
_symmetry.space_group_name_H-M   'P 1'
#
loop_
_entity.id
_entity.type
_entity.pdbx_description
1 polymer ?
#
loop_
_entity_poly.entity_id
_entity_poly.type
_entity_poly.pdbx_seq_one_letter_code
_entity_poly.pdbx_strand_id
1 'polypeptide(L)'
;MIGTLKTEPARTRADLLAPPVTAALAQWPADAPVDVDDVLVAPIDATLADTAAFCEAYEVGLDVSANCVVVAGKREGTVRYAACVVLATTRADVNGVVRRHLNVRKASFAPMDDAVELSGMEYGGITPIGLPGSWPILVDSRVVEMPYVIVGSGVRRSKIALPGSALGLLPGAEVVDGLARPVVG
;
A
#
# COMPACT_ATOMS: atom_id res chain seq x y z
N MET A 1 19.01 -6.07 -7.20
CA MET A 1 18.49 -5.21 -8.29
C MET A 1 17.04 -5.60 -8.49
N ILE A 2 16.12 -4.65 -8.51
CA ILE A 2 14.67 -4.90 -8.60
C ILE A 2 14.24 -4.55 -10.01
N GLY A 3 14.13 -5.53 -10.88
CA GLY A 3 13.89 -5.29 -12.30
C GLY A 3 14.89 -4.29 -12.88
N THR A 4 14.39 -3.33 -13.64
CA THR A 4 15.18 -2.22 -14.22
C THR A 4 15.11 -0.93 -13.37
N LEU A 5 14.52 -0.98 -12.17
CA LEU A 5 14.33 0.19 -11.30
C LEU A 5 15.67 0.72 -10.78
N LYS A 6 15.80 2.04 -10.79
CA LYS A 6 16.91 2.77 -10.15
C LYS A 6 16.45 3.26 -8.78
N THR A 7 16.84 2.53 -7.75
CA THR A 7 16.37 2.77 -6.38
C THR A 7 17.36 3.63 -5.59
N GLU A 8 16.81 4.48 -4.73
CA GLU A 8 17.53 5.32 -3.75
C GLU A 8 16.77 5.28 -2.41
N PRO A 9 17.41 5.59 -1.27
CA PRO A 9 16.69 5.71 -0.01
C PRO A 9 15.55 6.73 -0.10
N ALA A 10 14.32 6.30 0.18
CA ALA A 10 13.12 7.11 -0.02
C ALA A 10 13.14 8.41 0.78
N ARG A 11 13.68 8.38 2.01
CA ARG A 11 13.77 9.57 2.88
C ARG A 11 14.60 10.71 2.28
N THR A 12 15.45 10.44 1.29
CA THR A 12 16.27 11.45 0.61
C THR A 12 15.61 12.06 -0.62
N ARG A 13 14.46 11.54 -1.03
CA ARG A 13 13.77 11.88 -2.27
C ARG A 13 12.32 12.32 -2.04
N ALA A 14 12.13 13.36 -1.22
CA ALA A 14 10.80 13.94 -0.97
C ALA A 14 10.09 14.39 -2.26
N ASP A 15 10.84 14.72 -3.30
CA ASP A 15 10.32 15.06 -4.63
C ASP A 15 9.57 13.89 -5.32
N LEU A 16 9.85 12.66 -4.90
CA LEU A 16 9.21 11.43 -5.42
C LEU A 16 8.12 10.86 -4.51
N LEU A 17 7.75 11.57 -3.45
CA LEU A 17 6.81 11.08 -2.44
C LEU A 17 5.64 12.04 -2.26
N ALA A 18 4.48 11.52 -1.91
CA ALA A 18 3.41 12.37 -1.39
C ALA A 18 3.79 12.93 -0.02
N PRO A 19 3.32 14.15 0.35
CA PRO A 19 3.65 14.75 1.65
C PRO A 19 3.37 13.85 2.86
N PRO A 20 2.25 13.09 2.95
CA PRO A 20 2.04 12.18 4.07
C PRO A 20 3.08 11.07 4.15
N VAL A 21 3.59 10.60 3.02
CA VAL A 21 4.63 9.56 2.97
C VAL A 21 5.96 10.12 3.49
N THR A 22 6.34 11.30 3.05
CA THR A 22 7.53 12.01 3.55
C THR A 22 7.47 12.18 5.07
N ALA A 23 6.32 12.61 5.61
CA ALA A 23 6.11 12.77 7.04
C ALA A 23 6.23 11.43 7.80
N ALA A 24 5.65 10.36 7.26
CA ALA A 24 5.72 9.04 7.87
C ALA A 24 7.15 8.49 7.93
N LEU A 25 7.93 8.68 6.86
CA LEU A 25 9.35 8.28 6.84
C LEU A 25 10.20 9.10 7.82
N ALA A 26 9.91 10.38 7.99
CA ALA A 26 10.59 11.23 8.97
C ALA A 26 10.30 10.80 10.42
N GLN A 27 9.19 10.14 10.66
CA GLN A 27 8.78 9.60 11.97
C GLN A 27 9.06 8.11 12.12
N TRP A 28 9.81 7.51 11.19
CA TRP A 28 10.14 6.09 11.26
C TRP A 28 10.91 5.80 12.53
N PRO A 29 10.49 4.79 13.34
CA PRO A 29 11.15 4.53 14.61
C PRO A 29 12.61 4.12 14.42
N ALA A 30 13.51 4.73 15.20
CA ALA A 30 14.94 4.42 15.11
C ALA A 30 15.28 3.00 15.55
N ASP A 31 14.42 2.38 16.34
CA ASP A 31 14.54 0.99 16.83
C ASP A 31 13.67 0.01 16.04
N ALA A 32 13.10 0.44 14.90
CA ALA A 32 12.31 -0.45 14.06
C ALA A 32 13.18 -1.60 13.53
N PRO A 33 12.60 -2.82 13.42
CA PRO A 33 13.33 -3.98 12.87
C PRO A 33 13.79 -3.80 11.41
N VAL A 34 13.16 -2.89 10.68
CA VAL A 34 13.54 -2.49 9.32
C VAL A 34 14.02 -1.05 9.37
N ASP A 35 15.25 -0.82 8.93
CA ASP A 35 15.82 0.52 8.85
C ASP A 35 15.08 1.37 7.80
N VAL A 36 14.90 2.65 8.07
CA VAL A 36 14.30 3.58 7.11
C VAL A 36 15.09 3.67 5.80
N ASP A 37 16.38 3.40 5.82
CA ASP A 37 17.23 3.35 4.64
C ASP A 37 17.00 2.13 3.76
N ASP A 38 16.34 1.11 4.27
CA ASP A 38 15.87 -0.05 3.50
C ASP A 38 14.53 0.22 2.78
N VAL A 39 13.90 1.36 3.06
CA VAL A 39 12.75 1.85 2.31
C VAL A 39 13.26 2.64 1.12
N LEU A 40 13.18 2.03 -0.07
CA LEU A 40 13.73 2.59 -1.30
C LEU A 40 12.64 3.17 -2.18
N VAL A 41 12.98 4.18 -2.98
CA VAL A 41 12.09 4.75 -3.99
C VAL A 41 12.75 4.74 -5.35
N ALA A 42 11.98 4.54 -6.40
CA ALA A 42 12.42 4.63 -7.78
C ALA A 42 11.47 5.50 -8.60
N PRO A 43 11.97 6.43 -9.42
CA PRO A 43 11.15 7.16 -10.38
C PRO A 43 10.64 6.21 -11.47
N ILE A 44 9.41 6.43 -11.90
CA ILE A 44 8.79 5.73 -13.02
C ILE A 44 8.07 6.72 -13.94
N ASP A 45 7.71 6.27 -15.11
CA ASP A 45 6.77 7.00 -15.98
C ASP A 45 5.37 6.97 -15.34
N ALA A 46 4.81 8.14 -15.06
CA ALA A 46 3.51 8.26 -14.40
C ALA A 46 2.36 7.65 -15.23
N THR A 47 2.52 7.53 -16.55
CA THR A 47 1.53 6.85 -17.41
C THR A 47 1.52 5.34 -17.24
N LEU A 48 2.56 4.78 -16.64
CA LEU A 48 2.75 3.36 -16.37
C LEU A 48 2.56 3.00 -14.88
N ALA A 49 1.86 3.85 -14.14
CA ALA A 49 1.68 3.64 -12.69
C ALA A 49 0.79 2.44 -12.34
N ASP A 50 -0.11 2.05 -13.24
CA ASP A 50 -0.97 0.88 -13.04
C ASP A 50 -0.13 -0.39 -12.96
N THR A 51 -0.46 -1.27 -12.00
CA THR A 51 0.40 -2.38 -11.61
C THR A 51 0.83 -3.27 -12.78
N ALA A 52 -0.09 -3.65 -13.66
CA ALA A 52 0.24 -4.51 -14.80
C ALA A 52 1.19 -3.83 -15.79
N ALA A 53 0.92 -2.57 -16.16
CA ALA A 53 1.76 -1.78 -17.06
C ALA A 53 3.15 -1.51 -16.44
N PHE A 54 3.18 -1.22 -15.14
CA PHE A 54 4.42 -1.04 -14.39
C PHE A 54 5.26 -2.32 -14.39
N CYS A 55 4.66 -3.45 -14.04
CA CYS A 55 5.38 -4.73 -13.95
C CYS A 55 5.99 -5.13 -15.31
N GLU A 56 5.24 -4.93 -16.38
CA GLU A 56 5.74 -5.21 -17.74
C GLU A 56 6.89 -4.29 -18.13
N ALA A 57 6.72 -2.98 -17.94
CA ALA A 57 7.69 -1.98 -18.39
C ALA A 57 9.01 -2.01 -17.60
N TYR A 58 8.95 -2.34 -16.32
CA TYR A 58 10.12 -2.30 -15.41
C TYR A 58 10.65 -3.70 -15.05
N GLU A 59 10.16 -4.74 -15.70
CA GLU A 59 10.58 -6.13 -15.48
C GLU A 59 10.45 -6.57 -14.02
N VAL A 60 9.34 -6.17 -13.38
CA VAL A 60 9.00 -6.50 -11.98
C VAL A 60 7.89 -7.54 -11.98
N GLY A 61 8.02 -8.58 -11.16
CA GLY A 61 6.98 -9.60 -11.03
C GLY A 61 5.71 -9.08 -10.36
N LEU A 62 4.55 -9.58 -10.80
CA LEU A 62 3.28 -9.34 -10.11
C LEU A 62 3.26 -9.94 -8.70
N ASP A 63 4.01 -11.00 -8.49
CA ASP A 63 4.14 -11.71 -7.22
C ASP A 63 4.92 -10.95 -6.14
N VAL A 64 5.68 -9.92 -6.53
CA VAL A 64 6.40 -9.02 -5.61
C VAL A 64 5.80 -7.61 -5.58
N SER A 65 4.71 -7.38 -6.29
CA SER A 65 3.98 -6.11 -6.27
C SER A 65 2.75 -6.22 -5.39
N ALA A 66 2.48 -5.21 -4.57
CA ALA A 66 1.29 -5.17 -3.74
C ALA A 66 0.46 -3.93 -4.04
N ASN A 67 -0.85 -4.13 -4.05
CA ASN A 67 -1.84 -3.07 -4.20
C ASN A 67 -2.33 -2.64 -2.82
N CYS A 68 -2.52 -1.33 -2.65
CA CYS A 68 -3.20 -0.75 -1.50
C CYS A 68 -4.58 -0.28 -1.96
N VAL A 69 -5.62 -0.98 -1.53
CA VAL A 69 -7.00 -0.64 -1.85
C VAL A 69 -7.70 -0.07 -0.63
N VAL A 70 -8.45 1.02 -0.82
CA VAL A 70 -9.22 1.66 0.25
C VAL A 70 -10.66 1.14 0.19
N VAL A 71 -11.13 0.65 1.32
CA VAL A 71 -12.47 0.08 1.50
C VAL A 71 -13.26 0.96 2.45
N ALA A 72 -14.53 1.16 2.15
CA ALA A 72 -15.45 1.93 2.97
C ALA A 72 -16.70 1.14 3.32
N GLY A 73 -17.26 1.38 4.49
CA GLY A 73 -18.55 0.87 4.92
C GLY A 73 -19.20 1.81 5.91
N LYS A 74 -20.53 1.72 6.04
CA LYS A 74 -21.30 2.53 7.00
C LYS A 74 -21.75 1.70 8.20
N ARG A 75 -21.62 2.31 9.37
CA ARG A 75 -22.26 1.83 10.60
C ARG A 75 -22.83 3.03 11.37
N GLU A 76 -24.12 2.95 11.70
CA GLU A 76 -24.81 3.98 12.50
C GLU A 76 -24.63 5.40 11.93
N GLY A 77 -24.70 5.53 10.59
CA GLY A 77 -24.54 6.81 9.89
C GLY A 77 -23.10 7.26 9.69
N THR A 78 -22.12 6.59 10.31
CA THR A 78 -20.70 6.93 10.19
C THR A 78 -20.01 6.06 9.14
N VAL A 79 -19.23 6.67 8.25
CA VAL A 79 -18.41 5.95 7.28
C VAL A 79 -17.11 5.53 7.95
N ARG A 80 -16.76 4.26 7.82
CA ARG A 80 -15.49 3.68 8.27
C ARG A 80 -14.65 3.30 7.07
N TYR A 81 -13.36 3.59 7.13
CA TYR A 81 -12.41 3.27 6.08
C TYR A 81 -11.36 2.30 6.60
N ALA A 82 -10.85 1.45 5.71
CA ALA A 82 -9.67 0.64 5.92
C ALA A 82 -8.84 0.60 4.64
N ALA A 83 -7.53 0.49 4.78
CA ALA A 83 -6.65 0.15 3.68
C ALA A 83 -6.36 -1.35 3.71
N CYS A 84 -6.33 -1.99 2.56
CA CYS A 84 -6.00 -3.40 2.41
C CYS A 84 -4.78 -3.52 1.50
N VAL A 85 -3.74 -4.17 1.99
CA VAL A 85 -2.49 -4.39 1.25
C VAL A 85 -2.43 -5.87 0.86
N VAL A 86 -2.49 -6.12 -0.44
CA VAL A 86 -2.56 -7.47 -1.00
C VAL A 86 -1.63 -7.60 -2.20
N LEU A 87 -1.05 -8.77 -2.42
CA LEU A 87 -0.23 -9.01 -3.62
C LEU A 87 -1.07 -8.84 -4.90
N ALA A 88 -0.44 -8.35 -5.94
CA ALA A 88 -1.10 -8.09 -7.24
C ALA A 88 -1.67 -9.36 -7.90
N THR A 89 -1.19 -10.53 -7.49
CA THR A 89 -1.72 -11.85 -7.90
C THR A 89 -2.99 -12.27 -7.16
N THR A 90 -3.49 -11.42 -6.25
CA THR A 90 -4.63 -11.71 -5.38
C THR A 90 -5.65 -10.59 -5.39
N ARG A 91 -6.82 -10.83 -4.82
CA ARG A 91 -7.86 -9.82 -4.56
C ARG A 91 -8.31 -9.87 -3.12
N ALA A 92 -8.48 -8.70 -2.50
CA ALA A 92 -9.00 -8.57 -1.14
C ALA A 92 -10.43 -9.12 -1.03
N ASP A 93 -10.70 -9.85 0.05
CA ASP A 93 -12.05 -10.31 0.39
C ASP A 93 -12.83 -9.19 1.10
N VAL A 94 -13.30 -8.22 0.30
CA VAL A 94 -13.96 -7.01 0.80
C VAL A 94 -15.25 -7.32 1.56
N ASN A 95 -16.11 -8.20 1.01
CA ASN A 95 -17.42 -8.51 1.59
C ASN A 95 -17.40 -9.60 2.68
N GLY A 96 -16.27 -10.26 2.85
CA GLY A 96 -16.05 -11.24 3.92
C GLY A 96 -15.17 -10.65 5.02
N VAL A 97 -13.86 -10.78 4.86
CA VAL A 97 -12.86 -10.46 5.88
C VAL A 97 -12.87 -8.97 6.23
N VAL A 98 -12.76 -8.08 5.23
CA VAL A 98 -12.66 -6.63 5.47
C VAL A 98 -13.92 -6.09 6.11
N ARG A 99 -15.09 -6.51 5.62
CA ARG A 99 -16.39 -6.12 6.20
C ARG A 99 -16.48 -6.44 7.69
N ARG A 100 -16.01 -7.61 8.10
CA ARG A 100 -16.00 -8.02 9.52
C ARG A 100 -15.03 -7.17 10.34
N HIS A 101 -13.84 -6.90 9.83
CA HIS A 101 -12.87 -6.03 10.51
C HIS A 101 -13.37 -4.61 10.70
N LEU A 102 -14.05 -4.05 9.71
CA LEU A 102 -14.69 -2.73 9.82
C LEU A 102 -15.94 -2.73 10.69
N ASN A 103 -16.48 -3.91 10.99
CA ASN A 103 -17.74 -4.06 11.71
C ASN A 103 -18.89 -3.27 11.07
N VAL A 104 -19.08 -3.49 9.78
CA VAL A 104 -20.14 -2.86 8.97
C VAL A 104 -21.01 -3.92 8.32
N ARG A 105 -22.23 -3.53 7.91
CA ARG A 105 -23.13 -4.45 7.24
C ARG A 105 -22.73 -4.74 5.79
N LYS A 106 -22.18 -3.74 5.14
CA LYS A 106 -21.76 -3.79 3.75
C LYS A 106 -20.46 -2.99 3.58
N ALA A 107 -19.52 -3.56 2.85
CA ALA A 107 -18.27 -2.90 2.50
C ALA A 107 -18.09 -2.91 0.99
N SER A 108 -17.47 -1.86 0.46
CA SER A 108 -17.13 -1.71 -0.95
C SER A 108 -15.85 -0.91 -1.08
N PHE A 109 -15.26 -0.88 -2.27
CA PHE A 109 -14.17 0.06 -2.54
C PHE A 109 -14.65 1.49 -2.26
N ALA A 110 -13.83 2.27 -1.57
CA ALA A 110 -14.12 3.68 -1.33
C ALA A 110 -14.25 4.43 -2.67
N PRO A 111 -15.14 5.43 -2.78
CA PRO A 111 -15.13 6.32 -3.92
C PRO A 111 -13.74 6.91 -4.12
N MET A 112 -13.29 6.99 -5.38
CA MET A 112 -11.95 7.46 -5.72
C MET A 112 -11.66 8.85 -5.15
N ASP A 113 -12.60 9.78 -5.27
CA ASP A 113 -12.45 11.14 -4.77
C ASP A 113 -12.25 11.18 -3.25
N ASP A 114 -12.98 10.35 -2.51
CA ASP A 114 -12.83 10.23 -1.05
C ASP A 114 -11.46 9.66 -0.69
N ALA A 115 -11.03 8.61 -1.38
CA ALA A 115 -9.74 7.99 -1.13
C ALA A 115 -8.58 8.96 -1.37
N VAL A 116 -8.63 9.72 -2.44
CA VAL A 116 -7.62 10.74 -2.80
C VAL A 116 -7.62 11.89 -1.80
N GLU A 117 -8.78 12.47 -1.51
CA GLU A 117 -8.89 13.61 -0.60
C GLU A 117 -8.46 13.26 0.81
N LEU A 118 -8.93 12.14 1.36
CA LEU A 118 -8.66 11.75 2.74
C LEU A 118 -7.24 11.22 2.95
N SER A 119 -6.65 10.56 1.95
CA SER A 119 -5.28 10.06 2.03
C SER A 119 -4.23 11.15 1.76
N GLY A 120 -4.58 12.18 1.02
CA GLY A 120 -3.62 13.17 0.51
C GLY A 120 -2.69 12.61 -0.57
N MET A 121 -3.11 11.55 -1.26
CA MET A 121 -2.32 10.83 -2.25
C MET A 121 -3.01 10.83 -3.61
N GLU A 122 -2.24 10.67 -4.68
CA GLU A 122 -2.79 10.57 -6.04
C GLU A 122 -3.44 9.21 -6.28
N TYR A 123 -4.52 9.20 -7.07
CA TYR A 123 -5.11 7.96 -7.56
C TYR A 123 -4.10 7.16 -8.38
N GLY A 124 -4.03 5.86 -8.12
CA GLY A 124 -3.03 4.98 -8.72
C GLY A 124 -1.65 5.02 -8.04
N GLY A 125 -1.48 5.88 -7.03
CA GLY A 125 -0.27 5.96 -6.20
C GLY A 125 -0.51 5.72 -4.72
N ILE A 126 -1.74 5.46 -4.29
CA ILE A 126 -2.08 5.27 -2.87
C ILE A 126 -1.25 4.13 -2.28
N THR A 127 -0.68 4.39 -1.11
CA THR A 127 0.23 3.50 -0.40
C THR A 127 -0.19 3.37 1.07
N PRO A 128 0.14 2.27 1.76
CA PRO A 128 -0.14 2.15 3.19
C PRO A 128 0.71 3.07 4.07
N ILE A 129 1.80 3.62 3.55
CA ILE A 129 2.71 4.48 4.31
C ILE A 129 2.16 5.90 4.36
N GLY A 130 1.84 6.39 5.56
CA GLY A 130 1.35 7.76 5.76
C GLY A 130 -0.16 7.96 5.62
N LEU A 131 -0.95 6.91 5.71
CA LEU A 131 -2.41 6.98 5.72
C LEU A 131 -2.96 7.61 7.01
N PRO A 132 -4.22 8.12 7.00
CA PRO A 132 -4.84 8.64 8.22
C PRO A 132 -4.75 7.66 9.38
N GLY A 133 -4.38 8.14 10.57
CA GLY A 133 -4.19 7.30 11.75
C GLY A 133 -5.44 6.58 12.24
N SER A 134 -6.63 7.03 11.81
CA SER A 134 -7.91 6.39 12.13
C SER A 134 -8.24 5.19 11.21
N TRP A 135 -7.47 5.00 10.14
CA TRP A 135 -7.71 3.89 9.23
C TRP A 135 -6.93 2.65 9.66
N PRO A 136 -7.59 1.51 9.92
CA PRO A 136 -6.89 0.24 10.02
C PRO A 136 -6.19 -0.07 8.69
N ILE A 137 -4.98 -0.62 8.77
CA ILE A 137 -4.24 -1.12 7.61
C ILE A 137 -4.19 -2.63 7.73
N LEU A 138 -4.98 -3.31 6.91
CA LEU A 138 -5.01 -4.77 6.88
C LEU A 138 -3.98 -5.24 5.85
N VAL A 139 -3.02 -6.03 6.28
CA VAL A 139 -1.94 -6.54 5.42
C VAL A 139 -2.07 -8.05 5.31
N ASP A 140 -2.22 -8.56 4.10
CA ASP A 140 -2.25 -10.01 3.88
C ASP A 140 -0.93 -10.63 4.34
N SER A 141 -0.99 -11.75 5.05
CA SER A 141 0.19 -12.44 5.59
C SER A 141 1.24 -12.74 4.53
N ARG A 142 0.83 -13.04 3.30
CA ARG A 142 1.74 -13.28 2.18
C ARG A 142 2.58 -12.07 1.81
N VAL A 143 2.07 -10.86 2.03
CA VAL A 143 2.82 -9.62 1.77
C VAL A 143 3.98 -9.48 2.75
N VAL A 144 3.74 -9.71 4.04
CA VAL A 144 4.79 -9.56 5.07
C VAL A 144 5.85 -10.65 5.01
N GLU A 145 5.56 -11.77 4.38
CA GLU A 145 6.52 -12.87 4.15
C GLU A 145 7.48 -12.59 2.98
N MET A 146 7.20 -11.59 2.15
CA MET A 146 8.05 -11.25 1.01
C MET A 146 9.37 -10.62 1.48
N PRO A 147 10.53 -11.07 0.95
CA PRO A 147 11.82 -10.43 1.24
C PRO A 147 11.82 -8.94 0.88
N TYR A 148 11.18 -8.58 -0.21
CA TYR A 148 10.85 -7.23 -0.60
C TYR A 148 9.51 -7.21 -1.35
N VAL A 149 8.86 -6.06 -1.35
CA VAL A 149 7.60 -5.84 -2.07
C VAL A 149 7.58 -4.41 -2.63
N ILE A 150 6.93 -4.25 -3.77
CA ILE A 150 6.75 -2.95 -4.41
C ILE A 150 5.35 -2.44 -4.08
N VAL A 151 5.28 -1.21 -3.59
CA VAL A 151 4.03 -0.50 -3.28
C VAL A 151 4.03 0.89 -3.91
N GLY A 152 2.90 1.57 -3.87
CA GLY A 152 2.81 2.98 -4.24
C GLY A 152 3.65 3.88 -3.34
N SER A 153 3.89 5.08 -3.80
CA SER A 153 4.63 6.15 -3.09
C SER A 153 3.75 7.34 -2.68
N GLY A 154 2.46 7.25 -2.95
CA GLY A 154 1.51 8.35 -2.81
C GLY A 154 1.40 9.23 -4.06
N VAL A 155 2.31 9.08 -5.02
CA VAL A 155 2.28 9.77 -6.32
C VAL A 155 2.44 8.76 -7.46
N ARG A 156 2.01 9.12 -8.67
CA ARG A 156 2.06 8.22 -9.83
C ARG A 156 3.46 8.08 -10.44
N ARG A 157 4.35 9.05 -10.21
CA ARG A 157 5.67 9.14 -10.84
C ARG A 157 6.78 8.34 -10.16
N SER A 158 6.45 7.53 -9.17
CA SER A 158 7.43 6.69 -8.47
C SER A 158 6.78 5.47 -7.82
N LYS A 159 7.60 4.53 -7.38
CA LYS A 159 7.22 3.37 -6.58
C LYS A 159 8.19 3.22 -5.42
N ILE A 160 7.71 2.64 -4.32
CA ILE A 160 8.52 2.27 -3.15
C ILE A 160 8.78 0.77 -3.17
N ALA A 161 10.00 0.39 -2.86
CA ALA A 161 10.41 -0.98 -2.58
C ALA A 161 10.90 -1.08 -1.14
N LEU A 162 10.39 -2.04 -0.38
CA LEU A 162 10.79 -2.26 1.01
C LEU A 162 10.61 -3.73 1.40
N PRO A 163 11.24 -4.20 2.49
CA PRO A 163 10.94 -5.52 3.04
C PRO A 163 9.45 -5.64 3.38
N GLY A 164 8.82 -6.74 2.97
CA GLY A 164 7.40 -6.97 3.22
C GLY A 164 7.02 -6.89 4.70
N SER A 165 7.91 -7.35 5.58
CA SER A 165 7.73 -7.29 7.03
C SER A 165 7.52 -5.87 7.57
N ALA A 166 8.09 -4.86 6.92
CA ALA A 166 7.91 -3.46 7.32
C ALA A 166 6.46 -3.01 7.25
N LEU A 167 5.67 -3.54 6.32
CA LEU A 167 4.26 -3.17 6.15
C LEU A 167 3.40 -3.64 7.33
N GLY A 168 3.74 -4.77 7.93
CA GLY A 168 3.06 -5.26 9.14
C GLY A 168 3.38 -4.46 10.41
N LEU A 169 4.41 -3.61 10.37
CA LEU A 169 4.88 -2.79 11.50
C LEU A 169 4.40 -1.33 11.42
N LEU A 170 3.71 -0.94 10.36
CA LEU A 170 3.18 0.42 10.21
C LEU A 170 2.15 0.72 11.33
N PRO A 171 2.03 2.00 11.76
CA PRO A 171 1.00 2.38 12.71
C PRO A 171 -0.40 2.00 12.22
N GLY A 172 -1.15 1.27 13.04
CA GLY A 172 -2.49 0.78 12.68
C GLY A 172 -2.51 -0.46 11.78
N ALA A 173 -1.36 -1.05 11.49
CA ALA A 173 -1.28 -2.27 10.69
C ALA A 173 -1.67 -3.51 11.49
N GLU A 174 -2.39 -4.40 10.82
CA GLU A 174 -2.76 -5.73 11.31
C GLU A 174 -2.50 -6.74 10.20
N VAL A 175 -1.71 -7.76 10.49
CA VAL A 175 -1.46 -8.86 9.57
C VAL A 175 -2.62 -9.84 9.64
N VAL A 176 -3.21 -10.14 8.49
CA VAL A 176 -4.42 -10.97 8.39
C VAL A 176 -4.18 -12.14 7.44
N ASP A 177 -4.31 -13.35 7.97
CA ASP A 177 -4.30 -14.55 7.15
C ASP A 177 -5.61 -14.64 6.34
N GLY A 178 -5.47 -14.92 5.06
CA GLY A 178 -6.64 -15.09 4.19
C GLY A 178 -7.38 -13.77 3.88
N LEU A 179 -6.73 -12.61 4.05
CA LEU A 179 -7.29 -11.32 3.63
C LEU A 179 -7.62 -11.31 2.15
N ALA A 180 -6.78 -11.90 1.33
CA ALA A 180 -6.93 -11.95 -0.11
C ALA A 180 -6.98 -13.40 -0.62
N ARG A 181 -7.57 -13.54 -1.80
CA ARG A 181 -7.67 -14.82 -2.51
C ARG A 181 -6.93 -14.72 -3.84
N PRO A 182 -6.28 -15.81 -4.30
CA PRO A 182 -5.68 -15.82 -5.64
C PRO A 182 -6.71 -15.46 -6.71
N VAL A 183 -6.27 -14.68 -7.71
CA VAL A 183 -7.09 -14.45 -8.91
C VAL A 183 -7.05 -15.73 -9.72
N VAL A 184 -8.21 -16.35 -9.91
CA VAL A 184 -8.36 -17.51 -10.80
C VAL A 184 -8.38 -16.96 -12.23
N GLY A 185 -7.34 -17.29 -12.99
CA GLY A 185 -7.23 -16.97 -14.41
C GLY A 185 -8.17 -17.83 -15.26
#